data_ebae2a4a1f8d1854e09edb79f7a08dd1
#
_entry.id   ebae2a4a1f8d1854e09edb79f7a08dd1
#
_cell.length_a   1.000
_cell.length_b   1.000
_cell.length_c   1.000
_cell.angle_alpha   90.00
_cell.angle_beta   90.00
_cell.angle_gamma   90.00
#
_symmetry.space_group_name_H-M   'P 1'
#
loop_
_entity.id
_entity.type
_entity.pdbx_description
1 polymer ?
#
loop_
_entity_poly.entity_id
_entity_poly.type
_entity_poly.pdbx_seq_one_letter_code
_entity_poly.pdbx_strand_id
1 'polypeptide(L)'
;MKINTKRVVSVIITAVMMVVMLPSFAMGESGKKYTETLQPEGWTLVENEGGATLSYTKGGGVDLIEVDGYAFKDLDRDGELDVFEDWRVDYKERSRDMVTNGGLSLEFQLGLKMNPFSVGTPAKTLADTTKTALDLGYRHIRFSSVGAELITTWNNEIQKHIEANTDVVAIPATFIADPLEGNGVTDWPGNLALAATFDPELAHEYGRTLSKEWHSMNLTMNVGPQVDLATEPRWSRNDMTFGEDPKLS
;
A
#
# COMPACT_ATOMS: atom_id res chain seq x y z
N MET A 1 73.25 13.78 -35.42
CA MET A 1 72.37 12.62 -35.39
C MET A 1 70.96 13.11 -35.66
N LYS A 2 70.44 12.90 -36.88
CA LYS A 2 69.04 13.37 -37.23
C LYS A 2 68.06 12.36 -36.78
N ILE A 3 67.26 12.72 -35.77
CA ILE A 3 66.16 11.92 -35.27
C ILE A 3 65.04 11.89 -36.33
N ASN A 4 64.66 10.68 -36.75
CA ASN A 4 63.70 10.48 -37.81
C ASN A 4 62.27 10.72 -37.29
N THR A 5 61.78 11.93 -37.51
CA THR A 5 60.50 12.47 -37.06
C THR A 5 59.28 11.54 -37.37
N LYS A 6 59.37 10.76 -38.45
CA LYS A 6 58.32 9.84 -38.88
C LYS A 6 58.18 8.62 -37.95
N ARG A 7 59.26 8.16 -37.27
CA ARG A 7 59.16 7.06 -36.28
C ARG A 7 58.65 7.48 -34.93
N VAL A 8 58.90 8.73 -34.52
CA VAL A 8 58.39 9.26 -33.26
C VAL A 8 56.88 9.50 -33.32
N VAL A 9 56.37 10.00 -34.47
CA VAL A 9 54.93 10.19 -34.68
C VAL A 9 54.19 8.85 -34.73
N SER A 10 54.77 7.81 -35.34
CA SER A 10 54.14 6.48 -35.38
C SER A 10 54.03 5.82 -34.01
N VAL A 11 55.05 5.99 -33.15
CA VAL A 11 55.02 5.43 -31.77
C VAL A 11 54.03 6.17 -30.88
N ILE A 12 53.89 7.50 -31.01
CA ILE A 12 52.94 8.30 -30.25
C ILE A 12 51.51 7.98 -30.66
N ILE A 13 51.22 7.80 -31.97
CA ILE A 13 49.88 7.43 -32.45
C ILE A 13 49.49 6.00 -31.98
N THR A 14 50.43 5.06 -31.96
CA THR A 14 50.16 3.70 -31.46
C THR A 14 49.94 3.67 -29.94
N ALA A 15 50.67 4.48 -29.18
CA ALA A 15 50.48 4.60 -27.75
C ALA A 15 49.14 5.29 -27.38
N VAL A 16 48.69 6.30 -28.16
CA VAL A 16 47.41 6.97 -27.98
C VAL A 16 46.22 6.05 -28.36
N MET A 17 46.38 5.22 -29.40
CA MET A 17 45.35 4.23 -29.76
C MET A 17 45.28 3.04 -28.77
N MET A 18 46.35 2.69 -28.07
CA MET A 18 46.29 1.66 -27.01
C MET A 18 45.65 2.13 -25.68
N VAL A 19 45.62 3.44 -25.42
CA VAL A 19 44.96 3.98 -24.23
C VAL A 19 43.43 4.10 -24.42
N VAL A 20 42.96 4.12 -25.69
CA VAL A 20 41.52 4.21 -26.01
C VAL A 20 40.84 2.83 -26.06
N MET A 21 41.59 1.73 -25.97
CA MET A 21 41.06 0.35 -25.91
C MET A 21 41.31 -0.32 -24.56
N LEU A 22 41.25 0.43 -23.47
CA LEU A 22 40.89 -0.20 -22.18
C LEU A 22 39.40 -0.54 -22.29
N PRO A 23 39.01 -1.80 -22.09
CA PRO A 23 37.61 -2.10 -21.92
C PRO A 23 37.15 -1.24 -20.75
N SER A 24 36.22 -0.34 -21.01
CA SER A 24 35.34 0.13 -19.93
C SER A 24 34.81 -1.16 -19.32
N PHE A 25 35.30 -1.54 -18.14
CA PHE A 25 34.52 -2.34 -17.26
C PHE A 25 33.28 -1.50 -17.01
N ALA A 26 32.24 -1.73 -17.78
CA ALA A 26 30.93 -1.44 -17.34
C ALA A 26 30.85 -2.11 -15.97
N MET A 27 30.92 -1.32 -14.90
CA MET A 27 30.31 -1.73 -13.65
C MET A 27 28.91 -2.12 -14.10
N GLY A 28 28.60 -3.42 -14.03
CA GLY A 28 27.29 -3.89 -14.38
C GLY A 28 26.33 -3.04 -13.58
N GLU A 29 25.51 -2.25 -14.26
CA GLU A 29 24.26 -1.79 -13.69
C GLU A 29 23.65 -3.05 -13.11
N SER A 30 23.57 -3.15 -11.82
CA SER A 30 22.71 -4.10 -11.12
C SER A 30 21.35 -3.92 -11.79
N GLY A 31 20.95 -4.87 -12.64
CA GLY A 31 19.84 -4.64 -13.54
C GLY A 31 18.62 -4.25 -12.71
N LYS A 32 18.06 -3.08 -12.97
CA LYS A 32 16.84 -2.57 -12.34
C LYS A 32 15.74 -3.63 -12.49
N LYS A 33 15.22 -4.13 -11.38
CA LYS A 33 14.20 -5.18 -11.31
C LYS A 33 12.82 -4.63 -10.98
N TYR A 34 12.60 -3.36 -11.25
CA TYR A 34 11.30 -2.73 -11.10
C TYR A 34 11.07 -1.74 -12.24
N THR A 35 9.80 -1.45 -12.47
CA THR A 35 9.36 -0.41 -13.41
C THR A 35 8.65 0.71 -12.68
N GLU A 36 8.73 1.91 -13.22
CA GLU A 36 8.02 3.08 -12.74
C GLU A 36 7.09 3.59 -13.83
N THR A 37 5.81 3.75 -13.51
CA THR A 37 4.81 4.27 -14.44
C THR A 37 4.09 5.46 -13.80
N LEU A 38 4.37 6.68 -14.33
CA LEU A 38 3.67 7.88 -13.89
C LEU A 38 2.19 7.80 -14.28
N GLN A 39 1.31 7.97 -13.32
CA GLN A 39 -0.13 7.96 -13.52
C GLN A 39 -0.66 9.38 -13.84
N PRO A 40 -1.80 9.50 -14.54
CA PRO A 40 -2.38 10.78 -14.91
C PRO A 40 -2.63 11.72 -13.74
N GLU A 41 -2.91 11.16 -12.55
CA GLU A 41 -3.19 11.89 -11.31
C GLU A 41 -1.91 12.37 -10.60
N GLY A 42 -0.73 12.13 -11.18
CA GLY A 42 0.55 12.65 -10.70
C GLY A 42 1.28 11.80 -9.65
N TRP A 43 0.82 10.58 -9.39
CA TRP A 43 1.55 9.60 -8.58
C TRP A 43 2.24 8.56 -9.47
N THR A 44 3.21 7.84 -8.94
CA THR A 44 3.98 6.84 -9.68
C THR A 44 3.66 5.44 -9.14
N LEU A 45 3.28 4.55 -10.05
CA LEU A 45 3.19 3.12 -9.80
C LEU A 45 4.58 2.50 -9.93
N VAL A 46 4.96 1.66 -8.99
CA VAL A 46 6.23 0.93 -8.96
C VAL A 46 5.95 -0.56 -8.87
N GLU A 47 6.36 -1.31 -9.88
CA GLU A 47 6.14 -2.75 -9.94
C GLU A 47 7.49 -3.47 -9.83
N ASN A 48 7.73 -4.12 -8.70
CA ASN A 48 8.92 -4.94 -8.48
C ASN A 48 8.73 -6.33 -9.12
N GLU A 49 9.74 -6.81 -9.82
CA GLU A 49 9.76 -8.10 -10.48
C GLU A 49 9.65 -9.24 -9.48
N GLY A 50 8.51 -9.94 -9.49
CA GLY A 50 8.22 -11.01 -8.52
C GLY A 50 8.06 -10.54 -7.07
N GLY A 51 7.86 -9.24 -6.84
CA GLY A 51 7.79 -8.62 -5.53
C GLY A 51 6.59 -7.69 -5.31
N ALA A 52 6.72 -6.79 -4.34
CA ALA A 52 5.66 -5.87 -3.97
C ALA A 52 5.42 -4.81 -5.05
N THR A 53 4.15 -4.50 -5.30
CA THR A 53 3.73 -3.30 -6.03
C THR A 53 3.58 -2.15 -5.04
N LEU A 54 4.22 -1.02 -5.35
CA LEU A 54 4.24 0.16 -4.50
C LEU A 54 3.67 1.36 -5.27
N SER A 55 3.32 2.39 -4.55
CA SER A 55 2.99 3.70 -5.14
C SER A 55 3.57 4.82 -4.29
N TYR A 56 3.99 5.90 -4.93
CA TYR A 56 4.46 7.10 -4.26
C TYR A 56 4.23 8.35 -5.12
N THR A 57 4.31 9.51 -4.50
CA THR A 57 4.31 10.79 -5.22
C THR A 57 5.69 11.40 -5.06
N LYS A 58 6.39 11.61 -6.17
CA LYS A 58 7.73 12.22 -6.14
C LYS A 58 7.67 13.60 -5.48
N GLY A 59 8.48 13.77 -4.43
CA GLY A 59 8.44 14.98 -3.61
C GLY A 59 7.23 15.06 -2.67
N GLY A 60 6.49 13.97 -2.49
CA GLY A 60 5.34 13.86 -1.59
C GLY A 60 5.69 13.54 -0.13
N GLY A 61 6.97 13.47 0.18
CA GLY A 61 7.48 13.24 1.55
C GLY A 61 8.02 11.84 1.81
N VAL A 62 7.76 10.88 0.92
CA VAL A 62 8.37 9.54 0.94
C VAL A 62 8.99 9.29 -0.42
N ASP A 63 10.27 8.96 -0.44
CA ASP A 63 11.02 8.61 -1.64
C ASP A 63 11.23 7.09 -1.76
N LEU A 64 11.92 6.65 -2.81
CA LEU A 64 12.28 5.25 -3.02
C LEU A 64 13.75 5.02 -2.69
N ILE A 65 14.01 3.87 -2.06
CA ILE A 65 15.34 3.30 -1.89
C ILE A 65 15.48 2.17 -2.89
N GLU A 66 16.64 2.07 -3.58
CA GLU A 66 16.96 0.96 -4.46
C GLU A 66 18.02 0.07 -3.80
N VAL A 67 17.69 -1.20 -3.56
CA VAL A 67 18.61 -2.21 -3.04
C VAL A 67 18.49 -3.50 -3.85
N ASP A 68 19.60 -4.04 -4.31
CA ASP A 68 19.67 -5.26 -5.15
C ASP A 68 18.87 -5.15 -6.47
N GLY A 69 18.61 -3.93 -6.93
CA GLY A 69 17.80 -3.61 -8.09
C GLY A 69 16.31 -3.54 -7.82
N TYR A 70 15.84 -3.75 -6.60
CA TYR A 70 14.45 -3.62 -6.19
C TYR A 70 14.17 -2.27 -5.54
N ALA A 71 12.93 -1.80 -5.64
CA ALA A 71 12.47 -0.56 -5.04
C ALA A 71 11.76 -0.81 -3.72
N PHE A 72 12.03 0.05 -2.74
CA PHE A 72 11.40 0.09 -1.43
C PHE A 72 10.97 1.52 -1.11
N LYS A 73 10.03 1.69 -0.21
CA LYS A 73 9.64 3.03 0.29
C LYS A 73 10.46 3.37 1.52
N ASP A 74 11.11 4.51 1.50
CA ASP A 74 11.82 5.12 2.63
C ASP A 74 10.78 5.78 3.56
N LEU A 75 10.24 5.00 4.50
CA LEU A 75 9.10 5.41 5.32
C LEU A 75 9.49 6.34 6.46
N ASP A 76 10.71 6.27 6.96
CA ASP A 76 11.24 7.15 8.00
C ASP A 76 12.19 8.23 7.46
N ARG A 77 12.53 8.18 6.19
CA ARG A 77 13.27 9.21 5.42
C ARG A 77 14.73 9.35 5.82
N ASP A 78 15.35 8.25 6.24
CA ASP A 78 16.77 8.25 6.58
C ASP A 78 17.69 7.89 5.39
N GLY A 79 17.11 7.39 4.28
CA GLY A 79 17.80 7.01 3.04
C GLY A 79 18.48 5.65 3.10
N GLU A 80 18.27 4.87 4.16
CA GLU A 80 18.74 3.51 4.33
C GLU A 80 17.54 2.55 4.27
N LEU A 81 17.76 1.29 3.93
CA LEU A 81 16.69 0.29 3.92
C LEU A 81 16.62 -0.43 5.26
N ASP A 82 15.63 -0.12 6.04
CA ASP A 82 15.36 -0.77 7.31
C ASP A 82 14.64 -2.12 7.13
N VAL A 83 14.72 -2.96 8.16
CA VAL A 83 14.03 -4.27 8.16
C VAL A 83 12.52 -4.09 8.04
N PHE A 84 11.93 -3.07 8.69
CA PHE A 84 10.48 -2.84 8.61
C PHE A 84 10.01 -2.35 7.24
N GLU A 85 10.89 -1.79 6.41
CA GLU A 85 10.62 -1.33 5.05
C GLU A 85 10.81 -2.42 4.00
N ASP A 86 11.69 -3.39 4.30
CA ASP A 86 12.00 -4.48 3.38
C ASP A 86 10.83 -5.46 3.26
N TRP A 87 10.03 -5.31 2.21
CA TRP A 87 8.87 -6.16 1.93
C TRP A 87 9.22 -7.64 1.68
N ARG A 88 10.50 -7.99 1.52
CA ARG A 88 10.99 -9.38 1.37
C ARG A 88 11.08 -10.10 2.72
N VAL A 89 11.17 -9.35 3.81
CA VAL A 89 11.27 -9.88 5.17
C VAL A 89 9.89 -10.27 5.72
N ASP A 90 9.85 -11.32 6.56
CA ASP A 90 8.61 -11.78 7.21
C ASP A 90 7.95 -10.66 8.02
N TYR A 91 6.62 -10.55 7.92
CA TYR A 91 5.85 -9.46 8.53
C TYR A 91 6.00 -9.37 10.06
N LYS A 92 6.28 -10.46 10.77
CA LYS A 92 6.48 -10.44 12.22
C LYS A 92 7.82 -9.81 12.58
N GLU A 93 8.84 -10.07 11.77
CA GLU A 93 10.15 -9.47 11.94
C GLU A 93 10.10 -7.98 11.62
N ARG A 94 9.48 -7.61 10.52
CA ARG A 94 9.23 -6.21 10.14
C ARG A 94 8.46 -5.45 11.23
N SER A 95 7.38 -6.04 11.76
CA SER A 95 6.59 -5.40 12.83
C SER A 95 7.38 -5.25 14.13
N ARG A 96 8.24 -6.20 14.46
CA ARG A 96 9.10 -6.10 15.64
C ARG A 96 10.13 -4.99 15.46
N ASP A 97 10.77 -4.94 14.32
CA ASP A 97 11.76 -3.94 14.00
C ASP A 97 11.17 -2.53 14.03
N MET A 98 10.02 -2.32 13.39
CA MET A 98 9.31 -1.05 13.41
C MET A 98 9.01 -0.55 14.84
N VAL A 99 8.61 -1.45 15.76
CA VAL A 99 8.31 -1.08 17.15
C VAL A 99 9.58 -0.80 17.97
N THR A 100 10.68 -1.52 17.68
CA THR A 100 11.91 -1.43 18.48
C THR A 100 12.89 -0.39 17.94
N ASN A 101 12.99 -0.23 16.64
CA ASN A 101 13.99 0.57 15.95
C ASN A 101 13.42 1.75 15.15
N GLY A 102 12.13 1.69 14.75
CA GLY A 102 11.49 2.72 13.93
C GLY A 102 11.18 4.05 14.65
N GLY A 103 11.75 4.30 15.83
CA GLY A 103 11.67 5.59 16.54
C GLY A 103 10.26 6.00 16.97
N LEU A 104 9.29 5.10 16.99
CA LEU A 104 7.89 5.41 17.29
C LEU A 104 7.67 5.81 18.75
N SER A 105 7.03 6.94 19.00
CA SER A 105 6.59 7.31 20.35
C SER A 105 5.57 6.32 20.91
N LEU A 106 5.44 6.25 22.23
CA LEU A 106 4.43 5.40 22.88
C LEU A 106 3.01 5.77 22.44
N GLU A 107 2.73 7.06 22.30
CA GLU A 107 1.43 7.58 21.84
C GLU A 107 1.13 7.08 20.42
N PHE A 108 2.10 7.13 19.51
CA PHE A 108 1.96 6.65 18.16
C PHE A 108 1.74 5.13 18.12
N GLN A 109 2.50 4.36 18.90
CA GLN A 109 2.32 2.92 19.01
C GLN A 109 0.93 2.54 19.56
N LEU A 110 0.38 3.32 20.50
CA LEU A 110 -0.98 3.14 20.98
C LEU A 110 -1.99 3.47 19.87
N GLY A 111 -1.75 4.54 19.10
CA GLY A 111 -2.56 4.91 17.93
C GLY A 111 -2.65 3.77 16.90
N LEU A 112 -1.54 3.07 16.61
CA LEU A 112 -1.52 1.92 15.70
C LEU A 112 -2.43 0.77 16.16
N LYS A 113 -2.69 0.63 17.45
CA LYS A 113 -3.58 -0.41 18.01
C LYS A 113 -5.04 0.01 18.07
N MET A 114 -5.31 1.30 17.90
CA MET A 114 -6.67 1.80 17.93
C MET A 114 -7.38 1.51 16.62
N ASN A 115 -8.60 0.98 16.72
CA ASN A 115 -9.53 0.87 15.61
C ASN A 115 -10.73 1.79 15.90
N PRO A 116 -10.60 3.10 15.69
CA PRO A 116 -11.68 4.04 15.94
C PRO A 116 -12.84 3.76 14.98
N PHE A 117 -14.05 3.91 15.47
CA PHE A 117 -15.25 3.74 14.67
C PHE A 117 -15.32 4.71 13.49
N SER A 118 -14.68 5.87 13.64
CA SER A 118 -14.47 6.81 12.56
C SER A 118 -13.42 7.84 12.97
N VAL A 119 -12.40 8.04 12.16
CA VAL A 119 -11.50 9.21 12.26
C VAL A 119 -12.09 10.42 11.53
N GLY A 120 -13.22 10.25 10.87
CA GLY A 120 -13.93 11.28 10.12
C GLY A 120 -14.93 10.66 9.14
N THR A 121 -15.61 11.51 8.39
CA THR A 121 -16.49 11.11 7.30
C THR A 121 -15.76 11.33 5.98
N PRO A 122 -15.83 10.37 5.04
CA PRO A 122 -15.24 10.55 3.71
C PRO A 122 -15.68 11.84 3.05
N ALA A 123 -14.72 12.63 2.60
CA ALA A 123 -14.88 13.93 1.97
C ALA A 123 -13.73 14.17 0.98
N LYS A 124 -13.87 15.16 0.09
CA LYS A 124 -12.82 15.52 -0.87
C LYS A 124 -11.57 16.13 -0.21
N THR A 125 -11.68 16.57 1.03
CA THR A 125 -10.57 17.13 1.82
C THR A 125 -10.63 16.58 3.24
N LEU A 126 -9.47 16.44 3.87
CA LEU A 126 -9.39 15.96 5.25
C LEU A 126 -9.77 17.06 6.25
N ALA A 127 -10.64 16.71 7.20
CA ALA A 127 -10.89 17.54 8.38
C ALA A 127 -9.65 17.57 9.28
N ASP A 128 -9.47 18.64 10.05
CA ASP A 128 -8.33 18.76 10.96
C ASP A 128 -8.33 17.70 12.07
N THR A 129 -9.52 17.28 12.51
CA THR A 129 -9.66 16.14 13.45
C THR A 129 -9.15 14.83 12.85
N THR A 130 -9.36 14.60 11.56
CA THR A 130 -8.83 13.44 10.85
C THR A 130 -7.31 13.50 10.80
N LYS A 131 -6.74 14.64 10.41
CA LYS A 131 -5.27 14.85 10.36
C LYS A 131 -4.65 14.60 11.73
N THR A 132 -5.20 15.22 12.79
CA THR A 132 -4.72 15.01 14.15
C THR A 132 -4.73 13.53 14.56
N ALA A 133 -5.77 12.78 14.22
CA ALA A 133 -5.81 11.35 14.50
C ALA A 133 -4.71 10.59 13.76
N LEU A 134 -4.47 10.92 12.49
CA LEU A 134 -3.38 10.32 11.70
C LEU A 134 -2.00 10.63 12.27
N ASP A 135 -1.79 11.86 12.73
CA ASP A 135 -0.54 12.29 13.35
C ASP A 135 -0.27 11.59 14.70
N LEU A 136 -1.33 11.16 15.38
CA LEU A 136 -1.28 10.33 16.59
C LEU A 136 -1.14 8.81 16.30
N GLY A 137 -0.93 8.42 15.04
CA GLY A 137 -0.68 7.02 14.67
C GLY A 137 -1.92 6.18 14.37
N TYR A 138 -3.12 6.75 14.27
CA TYR A 138 -4.29 5.99 13.85
C TYR A 138 -4.11 5.54 12.39
N ARG A 139 -4.10 4.22 12.17
CA ARG A 139 -3.86 3.61 10.85
C ARG A 139 -4.95 2.62 10.43
N HIS A 140 -5.82 2.22 11.34
CA HIS A 140 -6.98 1.37 11.04
C HIS A 140 -8.21 2.25 10.89
N ILE A 141 -8.53 2.63 9.65
CA ILE A 141 -9.52 3.65 9.34
C ILE A 141 -10.83 2.97 8.94
N ARG A 142 -11.83 3.03 9.82
CA ARG A 142 -13.17 2.55 9.53
C ARG A 142 -14.12 3.71 9.27
N PHE A 143 -15.00 3.55 8.30
CA PHE A 143 -16.03 4.55 7.95
C PHE A 143 -17.31 3.89 7.44
N SER A 144 -18.40 4.66 7.48
CA SER A 144 -19.68 4.25 6.91
C SER A 144 -19.71 4.42 5.40
N SER A 145 -20.62 3.72 4.73
CA SER A 145 -20.78 3.73 3.29
C SER A 145 -21.01 5.13 2.72
N VAL A 146 -20.25 5.42 1.68
CA VAL A 146 -20.47 6.55 0.75
C VAL A 146 -20.12 6.06 -0.65
N GLY A 147 -20.41 6.83 -1.69
CA GLY A 147 -20.11 6.42 -3.08
C GLY A 147 -18.62 6.12 -3.31
N ALA A 148 -18.32 5.19 -4.19
CA ALA A 148 -16.97 4.67 -4.47
C ALA A 148 -15.94 5.76 -4.81
N GLU A 149 -16.33 6.75 -5.61
CA GLU A 149 -15.46 7.89 -5.98
C GLU A 149 -15.01 8.67 -4.74
N LEU A 150 -15.94 8.93 -3.80
CA LEU A 150 -15.62 9.70 -2.60
C LEU A 150 -14.75 8.89 -1.63
N ILE A 151 -14.98 7.59 -1.51
CA ILE A 151 -14.14 6.65 -0.73
C ILE A 151 -12.71 6.69 -1.27
N THR A 152 -12.55 6.47 -2.57
CA THR A 152 -11.22 6.43 -3.21
C THR A 152 -10.48 7.76 -3.04
N THR A 153 -11.18 8.88 -3.27
CA THR A 153 -10.59 10.21 -3.08
C THR A 153 -10.13 10.41 -1.64
N TRP A 154 -10.96 10.08 -0.67
CA TRP A 154 -10.65 10.28 0.74
C TRP A 154 -9.51 9.38 1.21
N ASN A 155 -9.49 8.12 0.79
CA ASN A 155 -8.41 7.17 1.09
C ASN A 155 -7.07 7.68 0.55
N ASN A 156 -7.05 8.21 -0.65
CA ASN A 156 -5.86 8.78 -1.26
C ASN A 156 -5.39 10.05 -0.52
N GLU A 157 -6.30 10.92 -0.10
CA GLU A 157 -5.94 12.11 0.68
C GLU A 157 -5.39 11.76 2.07
N ILE A 158 -5.90 10.70 2.72
CA ILE A 158 -5.33 10.17 3.95
C ILE A 158 -3.90 9.69 3.71
N GLN A 159 -3.68 8.90 2.68
CA GLN A 159 -2.36 8.35 2.38
C GLN A 159 -1.35 9.46 2.05
N LYS A 160 -1.76 10.46 1.26
CA LYS A 160 -0.94 11.66 0.99
C LYS A 160 -0.58 12.42 2.26
N HIS A 161 -1.54 12.60 3.18
CA HIS A 161 -1.27 13.29 4.45
C HIS A 161 -0.23 12.53 5.29
N ILE A 162 -0.35 11.19 5.37
CA ILE A 162 0.60 10.33 6.06
C ILE A 162 1.99 10.46 5.46
N GLU A 163 2.11 10.42 4.14
CA GLU A 163 3.40 10.52 3.46
C GLU A 163 4.03 11.91 3.53
N ALA A 164 3.20 12.95 3.55
CA ALA A 164 3.67 14.33 3.65
C ALA A 164 4.08 14.76 5.08
N ASN A 165 3.61 14.04 6.11
CA ASN A 165 3.97 14.36 7.49
C ASN A 165 5.37 13.80 7.81
N THR A 166 6.36 14.70 7.90
CA THR A 166 7.77 14.35 8.14
C THR A 166 8.12 14.13 9.61
N ASP A 167 7.19 14.38 10.52
CA ASP A 167 7.44 14.27 11.96
C ASP A 167 7.30 12.83 12.48
N VAL A 168 6.72 11.93 11.65
CA VAL A 168 6.45 10.54 12.01
C VAL A 168 6.73 9.59 10.83
N VAL A 169 7.01 8.33 11.14
CA VAL A 169 7.17 7.27 10.12
C VAL A 169 5.88 7.13 9.30
N ALA A 170 6.03 7.09 7.98
CA ALA A 170 4.92 7.07 7.03
C ALA A 170 4.26 5.68 6.90
N ILE A 171 3.88 5.06 8.02
CA ILE A 171 3.18 3.77 8.03
C ILE A 171 1.85 3.91 7.30
N PRO A 172 1.58 3.12 6.24
CA PRO A 172 0.35 3.20 5.48
C PRO A 172 -0.91 2.92 6.29
N ALA A 173 -2.01 3.56 5.95
CA ALA A 173 -3.32 3.26 6.54
C ALA A 173 -3.93 1.98 5.96
N THR A 174 -4.66 1.25 6.81
CA THR A 174 -5.54 0.15 6.43
C THR A 174 -6.98 0.66 6.45
N PHE A 175 -7.67 0.55 5.32
CA PHE A 175 -9.04 1.03 5.19
C PHE A 175 -10.02 -0.12 5.39
N ILE A 176 -11.00 0.12 6.25
CA ILE A 176 -11.93 -0.88 6.77
C ILE A 176 -13.35 -0.44 6.47
N ALA A 177 -14.13 -1.31 5.87
CA ALA A 177 -15.56 -1.06 5.68
C ALA A 177 -16.41 -2.29 6.03
N ASP A 178 -17.71 -2.07 6.09
CA ASP A 178 -18.71 -3.09 6.35
C ASP A 178 -19.45 -3.41 5.02
N PRO A 179 -19.49 -4.64 4.54
CA PRO A 179 -20.12 -4.98 3.27
C PRO A 179 -21.65 -5.02 3.35
N LEU A 180 -22.22 -5.02 4.54
CA LEU A 180 -23.66 -5.22 4.73
C LEU A 180 -24.53 -4.12 4.11
N GLU A 181 -23.97 -2.97 3.80
CA GLU A 181 -24.70 -1.79 3.35
C GLU A 181 -24.40 -1.39 1.89
N GLY A 182 -23.97 -2.33 1.03
CA GLY A 182 -23.70 -2.02 -0.37
C GLY A 182 -22.54 -1.04 -0.55
N ASN A 183 -21.49 -1.17 0.21
CA ASN A 183 -20.26 -0.37 0.09
C ASN A 183 -19.46 -0.70 -1.19
N GLY A 184 -19.97 -1.61 -2.00
CA GLY A 184 -19.42 -1.94 -3.30
C GLY A 184 -19.97 -1.05 -4.41
N VAL A 185 -19.60 -1.38 -5.62
CA VAL A 185 -20.13 -0.78 -6.84
C VAL A 185 -21.35 -1.56 -7.30
N THR A 186 -21.39 -2.87 -7.04
CA THR A 186 -22.50 -3.77 -7.40
C THR A 186 -23.46 -3.90 -6.23
N ASP A 187 -24.74 -3.68 -6.49
CA ASP A 187 -25.82 -3.95 -5.54
C ASP A 187 -26.10 -5.44 -5.48
N TRP A 188 -25.63 -6.06 -4.39
CA TRP A 188 -25.92 -7.45 -4.08
C TRP A 188 -27.10 -7.56 -3.09
N PRO A 189 -27.86 -8.66 -3.12
CA PRO A 189 -28.84 -8.92 -2.07
C PRO A 189 -28.15 -9.08 -0.73
N GLY A 190 -28.85 -8.73 0.36
CA GLY A 190 -28.34 -8.90 1.73
C GLY A 190 -28.06 -10.37 2.06
N ASN A 191 -27.30 -10.59 3.16
CA ASN A 191 -26.84 -11.93 3.53
C ASN A 191 -27.98 -12.94 3.71
N LEU A 192 -29.10 -12.54 4.32
CA LEU A 192 -30.26 -13.40 4.49
C LEU A 192 -30.86 -13.83 3.11
N ALA A 193 -30.88 -12.93 2.15
CA ALA A 193 -31.37 -13.24 0.81
C ALA A 193 -30.39 -14.13 0.02
N LEU A 194 -29.08 -13.95 0.21
CA LEU A 194 -28.06 -14.87 -0.32
C LEU A 194 -28.25 -16.27 0.27
N ALA A 195 -28.41 -16.37 1.58
CA ALA A 195 -28.66 -17.63 2.28
C ALA A 195 -29.93 -18.34 1.77
N ALA A 196 -30.99 -17.57 1.51
CA ALA A 196 -32.27 -18.10 1.01
C ALA A 196 -32.17 -18.72 -0.41
N THR A 197 -31.08 -18.50 -1.13
CA THR A 197 -30.83 -19.19 -2.41
C THR A 197 -30.38 -20.63 -2.22
N PHE A 198 -29.81 -20.98 -1.06
CA PHE A 198 -29.16 -22.27 -0.77
C PHE A 198 -28.07 -22.61 -1.80
N ASP A 199 -27.44 -21.59 -2.40
CA ASP A 199 -26.44 -21.72 -3.44
C ASP A 199 -25.07 -21.22 -2.93
N PRO A 200 -24.16 -22.12 -2.51
CA PRO A 200 -22.86 -21.73 -1.99
C PRO A 200 -21.95 -21.11 -3.08
N GLU A 201 -22.15 -21.48 -4.36
CA GLU A 201 -21.38 -20.92 -5.46
C GLU A 201 -21.74 -19.45 -5.68
N LEU A 202 -23.01 -19.08 -5.51
CA LEU A 202 -23.44 -17.68 -5.56
C LEU A 202 -22.82 -16.87 -4.42
N ALA A 203 -22.76 -17.43 -3.20
CA ALA A 203 -22.10 -16.78 -2.06
C ALA A 203 -20.59 -16.59 -2.30
N HIS A 204 -19.94 -17.58 -2.92
CA HIS A 204 -18.53 -17.47 -3.30
C HIS A 204 -18.32 -16.39 -4.38
N GLU A 205 -19.18 -16.32 -5.40
CA GLU A 205 -19.13 -15.30 -6.45
C GLU A 205 -19.33 -13.90 -5.87
N TYR A 206 -20.26 -13.74 -4.93
CA TYR A 206 -20.44 -12.51 -4.16
C TYR A 206 -19.13 -12.07 -3.50
N GLY A 207 -18.51 -12.94 -2.69
CA GLY A 207 -17.28 -12.64 -1.98
C GLY A 207 -16.12 -12.28 -2.92
N ARG A 208 -15.99 -13.00 -4.03
CA ARG A 208 -14.97 -12.76 -5.06
C ARG A 208 -15.15 -11.42 -5.77
N THR A 209 -16.37 -11.06 -6.09
CA THR A 209 -16.71 -9.80 -6.77
C THR A 209 -16.49 -8.63 -5.82
N LEU A 210 -17.02 -8.72 -4.59
CA LEU A 210 -16.84 -7.72 -3.55
C LEU A 210 -15.35 -7.45 -3.28
N SER A 211 -14.55 -8.50 -3.17
CA SER A 211 -13.10 -8.36 -2.96
C SER A 211 -12.43 -7.54 -4.06
N LYS A 212 -12.76 -7.77 -5.33
CA LYS A 212 -12.20 -7.01 -6.46
C LYS A 212 -12.60 -5.54 -6.42
N GLU A 213 -13.89 -5.27 -6.19
CA GLU A 213 -14.41 -3.91 -6.09
C GLU A 213 -13.75 -3.15 -4.93
N TRP A 214 -13.63 -3.79 -3.78
CA TRP A 214 -13.02 -3.17 -2.61
C TRP A 214 -11.55 -2.87 -2.80
N HIS A 215 -10.77 -3.81 -3.36
CA HIS A 215 -9.37 -3.54 -3.66
C HIS A 215 -9.20 -2.36 -4.62
N SER A 216 -10.11 -2.18 -5.57
CA SER A 216 -10.07 -1.02 -6.47
C SER A 216 -10.29 0.33 -5.77
N MET A 217 -10.91 0.31 -4.58
CA MET A 217 -11.13 1.48 -3.72
C MET A 217 -10.10 1.58 -2.58
N ASN A 218 -9.09 0.73 -2.57
CA ASN A 218 -8.12 0.58 -1.48
C ASN A 218 -8.77 0.17 -0.14
N LEU A 219 -9.87 -0.58 -0.19
CA LEU A 219 -10.47 -1.22 0.98
C LEU A 219 -9.86 -2.60 1.14
N THR A 220 -9.13 -2.81 2.23
CA THR A 220 -8.31 -4.03 2.41
C THR A 220 -8.75 -4.88 3.60
N MET A 221 -9.66 -4.38 4.42
CA MET A 221 -10.20 -5.10 5.56
C MET A 221 -11.71 -5.03 5.60
N ASN A 222 -12.35 -6.19 5.83
CA ASN A 222 -13.78 -6.36 5.95
C ASN A 222 -14.18 -6.54 7.43
N VAL A 223 -15.22 -5.82 7.89
CA VAL A 223 -15.88 -6.04 9.18
C VAL A 223 -17.12 -6.89 8.95
N GLY A 224 -16.93 -8.05 8.42
CA GLY A 224 -18.01 -8.98 8.07
C GLY A 224 -17.44 -10.29 7.54
N PRO A 225 -18.31 -11.19 7.06
CA PRO A 225 -19.77 -11.14 7.15
C PRO A 225 -20.28 -11.31 8.59
N GLN A 226 -21.54 -10.93 8.85
CA GLN A 226 -22.18 -11.18 10.16
C GLN A 226 -22.66 -12.63 10.20
N VAL A 227 -21.96 -13.46 10.98
CA VAL A 227 -22.22 -14.91 11.12
C VAL A 227 -23.00 -15.29 12.38
N ASP A 228 -23.56 -14.31 13.07
CA ASP A 228 -24.46 -14.55 14.20
C ASP A 228 -25.69 -15.33 13.72
N LEU A 229 -26.24 -16.21 14.58
CA LEU A 229 -27.47 -16.91 14.27
C LEU A 229 -28.69 -16.07 14.62
N ALA A 230 -29.63 -15.96 13.67
CA ALA A 230 -30.87 -15.19 13.83
C ALA A 230 -31.93 -15.94 14.66
N THR A 231 -31.54 -16.43 15.85
CA THR A 231 -32.42 -17.25 16.71
C THR A 231 -33.40 -16.45 17.57
N GLU A 232 -33.24 -15.11 17.62
CA GLU A 232 -34.12 -14.21 18.34
C GLU A 232 -34.82 -13.24 17.35
N PRO A 233 -36.12 -13.46 17.06
CA PRO A 233 -36.80 -12.69 16.01
C PRO A 233 -36.97 -11.20 16.29
N ARG A 234 -36.76 -10.75 17.53
CA ARG A 234 -36.81 -9.31 17.89
C ARG A 234 -35.48 -8.61 17.73
N TRP A 235 -34.41 -9.35 17.42
CA TRP A 235 -33.11 -8.78 17.21
C TRP A 235 -33.07 -7.99 15.89
N SER A 236 -32.67 -6.73 15.95
CA SER A 236 -32.75 -5.77 14.84
C SER A 236 -31.81 -6.06 13.68
N ARG A 237 -30.89 -7.03 13.82
CA ARG A 237 -29.91 -7.38 12.79
C ARG A 237 -30.15 -8.75 12.14
N ASN A 238 -31.33 -9.33 12.30
CA ASN A 238 -31.65 -10.62 11.72
C ASN A 238 -31.47 -10.65 10.19
N ASP A 239 -31.83 -9.58 9.51
CA ASP A 239 -31.69 -9.42 8.06
C ASP A 239 -30.25 -9.31 7.56
N MET A 240 -29.31 -8.99 8.46
CA MET A 240 -27.88 -8.90 8.14
C MET A 240 -27.15 -10.22 8.27
N THR A 241 -27.80 -11.27 8.83
CA THR A 241 -27.23 -12.61 9.03
C THR A 241 -27.57 -13.55 7.88
N PHE A 242 -27.00 -14.75 7.90
CA PHE A 242 -27.39 -15.84 7.00
C PHE A 242 -28.58 -16.67 7.51
N GLY A 243 -29.23 -16.26 8.59
CA GLY A 243 -30.40 -16.92 9.18
C GLY A 243 -30.11 -17.67 10.46
N GLU A 244 -31.01 -18.60 10.84
CA GLU A 244 -30.95 -19.31 12.11
C GLU A 244 -30.27 -20.69 12.05
N ASP A 245 -29.99 -21.19 10.86
CA ASP A 245 -29.39 -22.51 10.64
C ASP A 245 -27.85 -22.43 10.71
N PRO A 246 -27.21 -23.09 11.70
CA PRO A 246 -25.76 -23.04 11.86
C PRO A 246 -24.97 -23.77 10.77
N LYS A 247 -25.64 -24.54 9.90
CA LYS A 247 -24.98 -25.17 8.74
C LYS A 247 -25.02 -24.28 7.51
N LEU A 248 -25.96 -23.36 7.46
CA LEU A 248 -26.10 -22.41 6.37
C LEU A 248 -25.24 -21.16 6.62
N SER A 249 -25.06 -20.79 7.88
CA SER A 249 -24.16 -19.70 8.31
C SER A 249 -22.70 -20.13 8.36
#